data_012751469b4e338dfacdfd6e6c7252ae
#
_entry.id   012751469b4e338dfacdfd6e6c7252ae
#
_cell.length_a   1.000
_cell.length_b   1.000
_cell.length_c   1.000
_cell.angle_alpha   90.00
_cell.angle_beta   90.00
_cell.angle_gamma   90.00
#
_symmetry.space_group_name_H-M   'P 1'
#
loop_
_entity.id
_entity.type
_entity.pdbx_description
1 polymer ?
#
loop_
_entity_poly.entity_id
_entity_poly.type
_entity_poly.pdbx_seq_one_letter_code
_entity_poly.pdbx_strand_id
1 'polypeptide(L)'
;MEPFNPRLMKVLTFLTRHQAWMSHRDVAKILRPDGQPVTARTVHRWFVLLRETASFVYYPYPRANLLGLQDVVVTARGLRRPEVLNVLPFGASFGVEVGMADGVPFVSQGYWVPGTAMEDFQEYWRVARDLGLVDEVDVFQSRNTYFVYSPFESFITAEGHASLHGPVDNGYFESLLKAQLRRPFEVKVGDPIARAPLVIPIVLEHIWAHSSSRQVWQAIREKCEAPIRAYGPALARTVDRPGAALRLVQEQWTAILHNFNEVFVQPRVFFDWTRLRNAMFLSFVLKPGSVEGMIEAAIRASEKAIYTSFKPGAGHEPRCMITCLAPNNQLVPLLEVVRGHHRGRDPPLVSVQDEKATFELFQKAFCRVDWRLFDPVSASWRFDGDGYVERLKGLRPSSDEARRKA
;
A
#
# COMPACT_ATOMS: atom_id res chain seq x y z
N MET A 1 14.75 25.45 7.78
CA MET A 1 14.25 24.69 8.96
C MET A 1 14.62 23.24 8.72
N GLU A 2 15.22 22.61 9.70
CA GLU A 2 15.66 21.22 9.59
C GLU A 2 14.45 20.31 9.40
N PRO A 3 14.45 19.46 8.36
CA PRO A 3 13.28 18.64 8.00
C PRO A 3 12.89 17.63 9.08
N PHE A 4 13.81 17.32 9.99
CA PHE A 4 13.64 16.32 11.05
C PHE A 4 13.63 16.94 12.46
N ASN A 5 12.97 18.09 12.61
CA ASN A 5 12.79 18.68 13.92
C ASN A 5 12.14 17.69 14.91
N PRO A 6 12.68 17.50 16.13
CA PRO A 6 12.19 16.52 17.11
C PRO A 6 10.69 16.62 17.41
N ARG A 7 10.12 17.84 17.43
CA ARG A 7 8.68 18.02 17.62
C ARG A 7 7.87 17.49 16.45
N LEU A 8 8.35 17.69 15.21
CA LEU A 8 7.69 17.13 14.02
C LEU A 8 7.77 15.62 14.00
N MET A 9 8.88 15.03 14.44
CA MET A 9 9.01 13.57 14.57
C MET A 9 8.00 13.00 15.57
N LYS A 10 7.78 13.64 16.72
CA LYS A 10 6.71 13.26 17.68
C LYS A 10 5.32 13.35 17.06
N VAL A 11 5.06 14.37 16.24
CA VAL A 11 3.78 14.49 15.51
C VAL A 11 3.61 13.33 14.50
N LEU A 12 4.66 13.02 13.75
CA LEU A 12 4.64 11.89 12.82
C LEU A 12 4.41 10.57 13.55
N THR A 13 5.14 10.29 14.61
CA THR A 13 4.95 9.10 15.45
C THR A 13 3.52 9.00 15.98
N PHE A 14 2.96 10.11 16.45
CA PHE A 14 1.58 10.14 16.91
C PHE A 14 0.60 9.80 15.79
N LEU A 15 0.72 10.41 14.60
CA LEU A 15 -0.18 10.21 13.47
C LEU A 15 -0.12 8.77 12.94
N THR A 16 1.06 8.17 12.94
CA THR A 16 1.25 6.80 12.44
C THR A 16 0.69 5.73 13.38
N ARG A 17 0.62 6.03 14.67
CA ARG A 17 0.09 5.11 15.70
C ARG A 17 -1.41 5.20 15.89
N HIS A 18 -2.05 6.29 15.47
CA HIS A 18 -3.49 6.43 15.55
C HIS A 18 -4.17 5.76 14.36
N GLN A 19 -5.14 4.88 14.66
CA GLN A 19 -5.85 4.09 13.65
C GLN A 19 -7.01 4.85 12.98
N ALA A 20 -7.22 6.12 13.32
CA ALA A 20 -8.31 6.94 12.79
C ALA A 20 -7.77 8.11 11.95
N TRP A 21 -8.47 8.43 10.87
CA TRP A 21 -8.21 9.65 10.11
C TRP A 21 -8.74 10.86 10.88
N MET A 22 -7.83 11.63 11.42
CA MET A 22 -8.15 12.69 12.37
C MET A 22 -8.11 14.07 11.72
N SER A 23 -9.07 14.93 12.09
CA SER A 23 -8.98 16.35 11.78
C SER A 23 -7.89 17.04 12.61
N HIS A 24 -7.38 18.19 12.14
CA HIS A 24 -6.41 18.98 12.92
C HIS A 24 -6.92 19.31 14.34
N ARG A 25 -8.24 19.50 14.50
CA ARG A 25 -8.87 19.76 15.79
C ARG A 25 -8.80 18.55 16.71
N ASP A 26 -9.00 17.35 16.15
CA ASP A 26 -8.96 16.12 16.94
C ASP A 26 -7.53 15.75 17.32
N VAL A 27 -6.59 15.91 16.39
CA VAL A 27 -5.15 15.80 16.70
C VAL A 27 -4.77 16.75 17.82
N ALA A 28 -5.23 18.01 17.79
CA ALA A 28 -4.94 19.00 18.82
C ALA A 28 -5.53 18.67 20.21
N LYS A 29 -6.61 17.90 20.27
CA LYS A 29 -7.21 17.46 21.55
C LYS A 29 -6.34 16.41 22.26
N ILE A 30 -5.67 15.57 21.51
CA ILE A 30 -4.98 14.38 22.02
C ILE A 30 -3.46 14.59 22.09
N LEU A 31 -2.90 15.21 21.06
CA LEU A 31 -1.45 15.41 20.96
C LEU A 31 -0.96 16.39 22.04
N ARG A 32 0.01 15.94 22.82
CA ARG A 32 0.65 16.70 23.90
C ARG A 32 2.17 16.63 23.73
N PRO A 33 2.76 17.28 22.70
CA PRO A 33 4.20 17.34 22.58
C PRO A 33 4.76 18.05 23.81
N ASP A 34 5.73 17.43 24.45
CA ASP A 34 6.36 17.94 25.68
C ASP A 34 5.36 18.18 26.83
N GLY A 35 4.23 17.44 26.85
CA GLY A 35 3.18 17.54 27.87
C GLY A 35 2.26 18.78 27.73
N GLN A 36 2.49 19.65 26.76
CA GLN A 36 1.74 20.89 26.58
C GLN A 36 0.61 20.73 25.55
N PRO A 37 -0.58 21.34 25.81
CA PRO A 37 -1.66 21.36 24.85
C PRO A 37 -1.30 22.17 23.60
N VAL A 38 -1.78 21.74 22.44
CA VAL A 38 -1.58 22.47 21.18
C VAL A 38 -2.92 22.90 20.58
N THR A 39 -2.89 23.93 19.74
CA THR A 39 -4.09 24.41 19.04
C THR A 39 -4.22 23.73 17.67
N ALA A 40 -5.44 23.65 17.14
CA ALA A 40 -5.67 23.16 15.78
C ALA A 40 -4.89 23.97 14.72
N ARG A 41 -4.68 25.26 14.94
CA ARG A 41 -3.85 26.13 14.08
C ARG A 41 -2.38 25.71 14.10
N THR A 42 -1.87 25.32 15.25
CA THR A 42 -0.49 24.80 15.40
C THR A 42 -0.34 23.49 14.67
N VAL A 43 -1.30 22.56 14.84
CA VAL A 43 -1.32 21.29 14.12
C VAL A 43 -1.35 21.51 12.60
N HIS A 44 -2.22 22.40 12.12
CA HIS A 44 -2.27 22.76 10.70
C HIS A 44 -0.91 23.26 10.17
N ARG A 45 -0.25 24.16 10.91
CA ARG A 45 1.08 24.65 10.52
C ARG A 45 2.12 23.52 10.44
N TRP A 46 2.07 22.55 11.35
CA TRP A 46 2.95 21.38 11.30
C TRP A 46 2.67 20.51 10.08
N PHE A 47 1.42 20.29 9.73
CA PHE A 47 1.06 19.54 8.51
C PHE A 47 1.54 20.24 7.23
N VAL A 48 1.40 21.58 7.16
CA VAL A 48 1.93 22.36 6.04
C VAL A 48 3.44 22.22 5.97
N LEU A 49 4.13 22.39 7.10
CA LEU A 49 5.58 22.28 7.18
C LEU A 49 6.07 20.88 6.79
N LEU A 50 5.45 19.81 7.30
CA LEU A 50 5.79 18.44 6.92
C LEU A 50 5.59 18.19 5.42
N ARG A 51 4.53 18.74 4.83
CA ARG A 51 4.28 18.63 3.40
C ARG A 51 5.36 19.34 2.57
N GLU A 52 5.74 20.53 2.97
CA GLU A 52 6.75 21.34 2.27
C GLU A 52 8.17 20.79 2.43
N THR A 53 8.50 20.28 3.63
CA THR A 53 9.88 19.89 3.96
C THR A 53 10.16 18.39 3.73
N ALA A 54 9.16 17.52 3.87
CA ALA A 54 9.33 16.07 3.82
C ALA A 54 8.39 15.37 2.84
N SER A 55 7.73 16.11 1.94
CA SER A 55 6.71 15.55 1.02
C SER A 55 5.70 14.65 1.75
N PHE A 56 5.33 15.08 2.95
CA PHE A 56 4.47 14.31 3.85
C PHE A 56 3.06 14.17 3.30
N VAL A 57 2.55 12.96 3.32
CA VAL A 57 1.17 12.63 3.01
C VAL A 57 0.59 11.72 4.09
N TYR A 58 -0.61 12.04 4.53
CA TYR A 58 -1.36 11.27 5.51
C TYR A 58 -2.71 10.87 4.91
N TYR A 59 -2.94 9.58 4.73
CA TYR A 59 -4.12 9.06 4.05
C TYR A 59 -4.55 7.70 4.61
N PRO A 60 -5.85 7.35 4.52
CA PRO A 60 -6.33 6.01 4.85
C PRO A 60 -5.97 4.99 3.75
N TYR A 61 -5.62 3.78 4.15
CA TYR A 61 -5.38 2.66 3.23
C TYR A 61 -6.60 1.73 3.23
N PRO A 62 -7.32 1.58 2.10
CA PRO A 62 -8.54 0.79 2.07
C PRO A 62 -8.25 -0.71 2.11
N ARG A 63 -9.22 -1.46 2.61
CA ARG A 63 -9.21 -2.93 2.59
C ARG A 63 -9.75 -3.42 1.26
N ALA A 64 -8.92 -4.02 0.43
CA ALA A 64 -9.31 -4.50 -0.89
C ALA A 64 -10.47 -5.51 -0.84
N ASN A 65 -10.50 -6.39 0.15
CA ASN A 65 -11.53 -7.41 0.30
C ASN A 65 -12.95 -6.85 0.48
N LEU A 66 -13.09 -5.65 1.03
CA LEU A 66 -14.38 -4.99 1.17
C LEU A 66 -14.89 -4.40 -0.15
N LEU A 67 -14.02 -4.28 -1.12
CA LEU A 67 -14.32 -3.81 -2.48
C LEU A 67 -14.57 -4.99 -3.45
N GLY A 68 -14.63 -6.22 -2.95
CA GLY A 68 -14.70 -7.42 -3.81
C GLY A 68 -13.38 -7.73 -4.53
N LEU A 69 -12.29 -7.11 -4.07
CA LEU A 69 -10.95 -7.29 -4.63
C LEU A 69 -10.08 -8.07 -3.64
N GLN A 70 -9.12 -8.79 -4.17
CA GLN A 70 -8.10 -9.47 -3.40
C GLN A 70 -6.77 -8.72 -3.51
N ASP A 71 -6.09 -8.54 -2.40
CA ASP A 71 -4.74 -8.00 -2.38
C ASP A 71 -3.76 -9.10 -2.79
N VAL A 72 -3.07 -8.91 -3.90
CA VAL A 72 -2.15 -9.88 -4.50
C VAL A 72 -0.79 -9.24 -4.63
N VAL A 73 0.23 -9.95 -4.22
CA VAL A 73 1.63 -9.54 -4.38
C VAL A 73 2.26 -10.34 -5.50
N VAL A 74 2.86 -9.65 -6.44
CA VAL A 74 3.69 -10.23 -7.48
C VAL A 74 5.12 -9.82 -7.24
N THR A 75 6.01 -10.78 -7.18
CA THR A 75 7.44 -10.54 -7.19
C THR A 75 8.03 -11.07 -8.49
N ALA A 76 8.78 -10.24 -9.19
CA ALA A 76 9.35 -10.56 -10.50
C ALA A 76 10.87 -10.30 -10.48
N ARG A 77 11.65 -11.26 -10.97
CA ARG A 77 13.09 -11.15 -11.18
C ARG A 77 13.41 -11.18 -12.68
N GLY A 78 14.38 -10.39 -13.10
CA GLY A 78 14.76 -10.31 -14.50
C GLY A 78 13.68 -9.73 -15.41
N LEU A 79 12.91 -8.74 -14.91
CA LEU A 79 11.90 -8.06 -15.70
C LEU A 79 12.57 -7.27 -16.83
N ARG A 80 12.30 -7.67 -18.08
CA ARG A 80 12.91 -7.08 -19.28
C ARG A 80 12.11 -5.94 -19.88
N ARG A 81 10.82 -5.92 -19.63
CA ARG A 81 9.86 -4.93 -20.12
C ARG A 81 9.00 -4.41 -18.97
N PRO A 82 9.28 -3.22 -18.44
CA PRO A 82 8.49 -2.63 -17.35
C PRO A 82 7.02 -2.44 -17.71
N GLU A 83 6.69 -2.34 -19.00
CA GLU A 83 5.33 -2.22 -19.51
C GLU A 83 4.42 -3.39 -19.10
N VAL A 84 5.01 -4.57 -18.85
CA VAL A 84 4.29 -5.75 -18.33
C VAL A 84 3.51 -5.40 -17.06
N LEU A 85 4.08 -4.58 -16.19
CA LEU A 85 3.43 -4.16 -14.95
C LEU A 85 2.19 -3.28 -15.19
N ASN A 86 2.08 -2.66 -16.38
CA ASN A 86 1.08 -1.66 -16.70
C ASN A 86 -0.05 -2.18 -17.60
N VAL A 87 0.06 -3.39 -18.14
CA VAL A 87 -0.99 -4.00 -18.98
C VAL A 87 -2.24 -4.25 -18.15
N LEU A 88 -2.07 -4.69 -16.91
CA LEU A 88 -3.17 -4.97 -15.99
C LEU A 88 -3.66 -3.68 -15.33
N PRO A 89 -4.93 -3.33 -15.44
CA PRO A 89 -5.49 -2.10 -14.87
C PRO A 89 -5.87 -2.24 -13.38
N PHE A 90 -5.20 -3.12 -12.66
CA PHE A 90 -5.47 -3.47 -11.26
C PHE A 90 -4.27 -3.23 -10.33
N GLY A 91 -3.26 -2.50 -10.80
CA GLY A 91 -2.09 -2.21 -9.97
C GLY A 91 -2.47 -1.38 -8.75
N ALA A 92 -2.17 -1.88 -7.57
CA ALA A 92 -2.18 -1.11 -6.34
C ALA A 92 -0.84 -0.40 -6.21
N SER A 93 -0.83 0.91 -6.35
CA SER A 93 0.39 1.73 -6.40
C SER A 93 1.25 1.72 -5.14
N PHE A 94 0.65 1.34 -4.01
CA PHE A 94 1.36 1.27 -2.73
C PHE A 94 2.32 0.10 -2.59
N GLY A 95 2.50 -0.69 -3.64
CA GLY A 95 3.29 -1.90 -3.58
C GLY A 95 4.29 -2.03 -4.70
N VAL A 96 4.67 -0.95 -5.41
CA VAL A 96 5.74 -1.05 -6.40
C VAL A 96 7.07 -0.80 -5.70
N GLU A 97 7.89 -1.81 -5.67
CA GLU A 97 9.23 -1.79 -5.10
C GLU A 97 10.21 -2.28 -6.18
N VAL A 98 11.27 -1.52 -6.41
CA VAL A 98 12.28 -1.84 -7.42
C VAL A 98 13.63 -1.97 -6.73
N GLY A 99 14.37 -3.01 -7.06
CA GLY A 99 15.66 -3.26 -6.45
C GLY A 99 16.43 -4.39 -7.11
N MET A 100 17.31 -4.98 -6.35
CA MET A 100 18.15 -6.10 -6.76
C MET A 100 17.99 -7.25 -5.77
N ALA A 101 17.84 -8.47 -6.28
CA ALA A 101 17.88 -9.69 -5.51
C ALA A 101 18.90 -10.64 -6.14
N ASP A 102 19.92 -11.03 -5.39
CA ASP A 102 21.03 -11.88 -5.86
C ASP A 102 21.69 -11.36 -7.16
N GLY A 103 21.85 -10.03 -7.28
CA GLY A 103 22.43 -9.41 -8.46
C GLY A 103 21.51 -9.31 -9.68
N VAL A 104 20.27 -9.73 -9.57
CA VAL A 104 19.26 -9.67 -10.65
C VAL A 104 18.24 -8.58 -10.35
N PRO A 105 17.80 -7.78 -11.36
CA PRO A 105 16.73 -6.80 -11.16
C PRO A 105 15.48 -7.46 -10.58
N PHE A 106 14.95 -6.84 -9.54
CA PHE A 106 13.79 -7.30 -8.78
C PHE A 106 12.71 -6.22 -8.78
N VAL A 107 11.48 -6.65 -8.97
CA VAL A 107 10.30 -5.79 -8.79
C VAL A 107 9.29 -6.53 -7.93
N SER A 108 8.74 -5.84 -6.95
CA SER A 108 7.53 -6.27 -6.24
C SER A 108 6.41 -5.29 -6.53
N GLN A 109 5.24 -5.80 -6.85
CA GLN A 109 4.05 -4.99 -7.07
C GLN A 109 2.83 -5.60 -6.41
N GLY A 110 2.07 -4.76 -5.68
CA GLY A 110 0.73 -5.10 -5.22
C GLY A 110 -0.31 -4.90 -6.33
N TYR A 111 -1.29 -5.79 -6.36
CA TYR A 111 -2.46 -5.70 -7.23
C TYR A 111 -3.72 -5.91 -6.40
N TRP A 112 -4.79 -5.23 -6.79
CA TRP A 112 -6.13 -5.49 -6.29
C TRP A 112 -6.93 -6.20 -7.38
N VAL A 113 -7.01 -7.51 -7.30
CA VAL A 113 -7.57 -8.37 -8.34
C VAL A 113 -8.98 -8.84 -7.94
N PRO A 114 -9.97 -8.84 -8.85
CA PRO A 114 -11.25 -9.46 -8.57
C PRO A 114 -11.09 -10.91 -8.14
N GLY A 115 -11.82 -11.32 -7.10
CA GLY A 115 -11.69 -12.69 -6.55
C GLY A 115 -11.98 -13.78 -7.59
N THR A 116 -12.88 -13.49 -8.53
CA THR A 116 -13.27 -14.40 -9.64
C THR A 116 -12.24 -14.47 -10.77
N ALA A 117 -11.23 -13.60 -10.77
CA ALA A 117 -10.25 -13.49 -11.86
C ALA A 117 -8.84 -13.96 -11.47
N MET A 118 -8.71 -14.66 -10.34
CA MET A 118 -7.39 -15.08 -9.85
C MET A 118 -6.68 -16.06 -10.79
N GLU A 119 -7.40 -16.97 -11.42
CA GLU A 119 -6.83 -17.94 -12.37
C GLU A 119 -6.30 -17.22 -13.62
N ASP A 120 -7.09 -16.31 -14.19
CA ASP A 120 -6.68 -15.50 -15.36
C ASP A 120 -5.50 -14.58 -15.03
N PHE A 121 -5.48 -14.06 -13.79
CA PHE A 121 -4.37 -13.23 -13.31
C PHE A 121 -3.08 -14.04 -13.18
N GLN A 122 -3.15 -15.26 -12.66
CA GLN A 122 -1.99 -16.15 -12.58
C GLN A 122 -1.53 -16.60 -13.96
N GLU A 123 -2.47 -16.90 -14.86
CA GLU A 123 -2.19 -17.22 -16.24
C GLU A 123 -1.46 -16.10 -16.97
N TYR A 124 -1.87 -14.84 -16.79
CA TYR A 124 -1.17 -13.67 -17.33
C TYR A 124 0.32 -13.69 -16.98
N TRP A 125 0.65 -13.92 -15.72
CA TRP A 125 2.04 -13.93 -15.27
C TRP A 125 2.81 -15.16 -15.75
N ARG A 126 2.14 -16.30 -15.88
CA ARG A 126 2.72 -17.49 -16.48
C ARG A 126 3.10 -17.23 -17.93
N VAL A 127 2.20 -16.63 -18.71
CA VAL A 127 2.46 -16.26 -20.10
C VAL A 127 3.58 -15.21 -20.20
N ALA A 128 3.65 -14.24 -19.30
CA ALA A 128 4.75 -13.28 -19.28
C ALA A 128 6.12 -13.94 -19.15
N ARG A 129 6.22 -14.95 -18.29
CA ARG A 129 7.43 -15.76 -18.12
C ARG A 129 7.71 -16.60 -19.38
N ASP A 130 6.72 -17.28 -19.90
CA ASP A 130 6.87 -18.16 -21.08
C ASP A 130 7.25 -17.37 -22.35
N LEU A 131 6.88 -16.09 -22.44
CA LEU A 131 7.32 -15.16 -23.48
C LEU A 131 8.73 -14.58 -23.23
N GLY A 132 9.36 -14.91 -22.10
CA GLY A 132 10.67 -14.37 -21.72
C GLY A 132 10.67 -12.89 -21.40
N LEU A 133 9.53 -12.32 -20.99
CA LEU A 133 9.42 -10.93 -20.54
C LEU A 133 9.85 -10.75 -19.10
N VAL A 134 9.86 -11.85 -18.34
CA VAL A 134 10.33 -11.95 -16.97
C VAL A 134 10.99 -13.33 -16.79
N ASP A 135 12.08 -13.42 -16.04
CA ASP A 135 12.79 -14.69 -15.85
C ASP A 135 12.09 -15.55 -14.79
N GLU A 136 11.77 -14.97 -13.65
CA GLU A 136 11.07 -15.61 -12.54
C GLU A 136 9.93 -14.72 -12.06
N VAL A 137 8.81 -15.33 -11.78
CA VAL A 137 7.66 -14.66 -11.20
C VAL A 137 7.04 -15.52 -10.12
N ASP A 138 6.65 -14.86 -9.05
CA ASP A 138 5.95 -15.47 -7.94
C ASP A 138 4.75 -14.61 -7.56
N VAL A 139 3.59 -15.26 -7.47
CA VAL A 139 2.31 -14.63 -7.21
C VAL A 139 1.72 -15.22 -5.95
N PHE A 140 1.44 -14.40 -4.97
CA PHE A 140 0.71 -14.85 -3.80
C PHE A 140 -0.37 -13.87 -3.37
N GLN A 141 -1.49 -14.43 -2.96
CA GLN A 141 -2.60 -13.68 -2.40
C GLN A 141 -2.23 -13.24 -0.99
N SER A 142 -2.37 -11.94 -0.72
CA SER A 142 -2.22 -11.38 0.62
C SER A 142 -3.59 -11.19 1.28
N ARG A 143 -3.65 -11.40 2.59
CA ARG A 143 -4.86 -11.09 3.36
C ARG A 143 -5.14 -9.59 3.40
N ASN A 144 -4.08 -8.82 3.56
CA ASN A 144 -4.09 -7.36 3.63
C ASN A 144 -2.65 -6.84 3.69
N THR A 145 -2.48 -5.52 3.56
CA THR A 145 -1.20 -4.87 3.81
C THR A 145 -1.26 -4.11 5.12
N TYR A 146 -0.39 -4.43 6.06
CA TYR A 146 -0.26 -3.76 7.36
C TYR A 146 0.98 -2.91 7.37
N PHE A 147 0.89 -1.76 8.05
CA PHE A 147 1.99 -0.80 8.16
C PHE A 147 2.28 -0.51 9.62
N VAL A 148 3.55 -0.48 9.97
CA VAL A 148 4.00 0.02 11.25
C VAL A 148 5.12 1.02 11.06
N TYR A 149 5.06 2.08 11.84
CA TYR A 149 6.12 3.07 11.98
C TYR A 149 6.60 3.01 13.41
N SER A 150 7.87 2.75 13.56
CA SER A 150 8.52 2.87 14.85
C SER A 150 8.62 4.35 15.23
N PRO A 151 8.82 4.68 16.52
CA PRO A 151 8.99 6.06 16.93
C PRO A 151 10.10 6.72 16.12
N PHE A 152 9.76 7.72 15.32
CA PHE A 152 10.75 8.39 14.45
C PHE A 152 11.88 8.97 15.25
N GLU A 153 11.58 9.49 16.44
CA GLU A 153 12.55 10.01 17.39
C GLU A 153 13.54 8.97 17.93
N SER A 154 13.25 7.68 17.80
CA SER A 154 14.17 6.59 18.16
C SER A 154 15.11 6.20 17.03
N PHE A 155 14.83 6.64 15.80
CA PHE A 155 15.55 6.22 14.62
C PHE A 155 16.15 7.35 13.77
N ILE A 156 15.68 8.59 13.93
CA ILE A 156 16.10 9.69 13.04
C ILE A 156 16.67 10.81 13.89
N THR A 157 17.92 11.20 13.64
CA THR A 157 18.54 12.36 14.27
C THR A 157 18.01 13.65 13.64
N ALA A 158 18.26 14.80 14.30
CA ALA A 158 17.86 16.11 13.78
C ALA A 158 18.50 16.43 12.41
N GLU A 159 19.67 15.87 12.14
CA GLU A 159 20.41 16.01 10.87
C GLU A 159 19.91 15.05 9.77
N GLY A 160 18.90 14.22 10.07
CA GLY A 160 18.35 13.25 9.13
C GLY A 160 19.17 11.98 8.95
N HIS A 161 20.03 11.64 9.91
CA HIS A 161 20.72 10.35 9.92
C HIS A 161 19.84 9.25 10.52
N ALA A 162 19.71 8.14 9.81
CA ALA A 162 19.06 6.96 10.32
C ALA A 162 20.03 6.17 11.23
N SER A 163 19.61 5.96 12.48
CA SER A 163 20.34 5.19 13.48
C SER A 163 19.38 4.79 14.60
N LEU A 164 19.41 3.54 15.02
CA LEU A 164 18.64 3.12 16.21
C LEU A 164 19.35 3.61 17.47
N HIS A 165 18.75 4.55 18.19
CA HIS A 165 19.32 5.19 19.39
C HIS A 165 18.34 5.32 20.57
N GLY A 166 17.10 4.87 20.40
CA GLY A 166 16.07 4.94 21.43
C GLY A 166 15.25 3.65 21.54
N PRO A 167 14.42 3.54 22.57
CA PRO A 167 13.54 2.39 22.74
C PRO A 167 12.48 2.34 21.64
N VAL A 168 12.16 1.12 21.20
CA VAL A 168 11.12 0.84 20.22
C VAL A 168 10.02 0.03 20.90
N ASP A 169 8.83 0.63 21.01
CA ASP A 169 7.63 -0.04 21.48
C ASP A 169 6.63 -0.15 20.32
N ASN A 170 6.45 -1.36 19.80
CA ASN A 170 5.51 -1.70 18.75
C ASN A 170 4.39 -2.64 19.24
N GLY A 171 4.10 -2.68 20.54
CA GLY A 171 3.08 -3.55 21.13
C GLY A 171 1.68 -3.33 20.55
N TYR A 172 1.38 -2.11 20.08
CA TYR A 172 0.13 -1.84 19.34
C TYR A 172 0.06 -2.63 18.02
N PHE A 173 1.19 -2.78 17.32
CA PHE A 173 1.26 -3.52 16.06
C PHE A 173 1.06 -5.02 16.29
N GLU A 174 1.66 -5.57 17.33
CA GLU A 174 1.45 -6.94 17.75
C GLU A 174 -0.05 -7.21 18.03
N SER A 175 -0.67 -6.33 18.80
CA SER A 175 -2.10 -6.42 19.12
C SER A 175 -2.96 -6.34 17.86
N LEU A 176 -2.65 -5.45 16.93
CA LEU A 176 -3.32 -5.32 15.64
C LEU A 176 -3.20 -6.61 14.81
N LEU A 177 -2.00 -7.13 14.64
CA LEU A 177 -1.77 -8.34 13.85
C LEU A 177 -2.47 -9.55 14.44
N LYS A 178 -2.36 -9.77 15.75
CA LYS A 178 -3.05 -10.85 16.45
C LYS A 178 -4.57 -10.76 16.29
N ALA A 179 -5.14 -9.56 16.39
CA ALA A 179 -6.58 -9.37 16.24
C ALA A 179 -7.06 -9.60 14.79
N GLN A 180 -6.28 -9.24 13.80
CA GLN A 180 -6.67 -9.30 12.39
C GLN A 180 -6.37 -10.66 11.73
N LEU A 181 -5.21 -11.26 12.00
CA LEU A 181 -4.81 -12.50 11.35
C LEU A 181 -5.47 -13.76 11.90
N ARG A 182 -5.99 -13.71 13.12
CA ARG A 182 -6.79 -14.80 13.71
C ARG A 182 -8.20 -14.86 13.18
N ARG A 183 -8.71 -13.80 12.55
CA ARG A 183 -10.03 -13.80 11.91
C ARG A 183 -9.96 -14.54 10.59
N PRO A 184 -11.00 -15.28 10.21
CA PRO A 184 -11.11 -15.84 8.86
C PRO A 184 -10.95 -14.74 7.81
N PHE A 185 -10.26 -15.06 6.73
CA PHE A 185 -10.18 -14.16 5.59
C PHE A 185 -11.44 -14.39 4.73
N GLU A 186 -12.29 -13.39 4.72
CA GLU A 186 -13.51 -13.39 3.91
C GLU A 186 -13.49 -12.22 2.93
N VAL A 187 -13.76 -12.51 1.67
CA VAL A 187 -14.07 -11.48 0.67
C VAL A 187 -15.58 -11.24 0.74
N LYS A 188 -15.98 -10.12 1.31
CA LYS A 188 -17.39 -9.76 1.41
C LYS A 188 -17.89 -9.18 0.10
N VAL A 189 -18.50 -10.00 -0.72
CA VAL A 189 -19.19 -9.56 -1.94
C VAL A 189 -20.65 -9.25 -1.59
N GLY A 190 -21.13 -8.06 -1.99
CA GLY A 190 -22.56 -7.68 -1.82
C GLY A 190 -22.88 -6.77 -0.62
N ASP A 191 -21.92 -6.44 0.23
CA ASP A 191 -22.07 -5.44 1.30
C ASP A 191 -22.23 -4.01 0.70
N PRO A 192 -22.98 -3.09 1.33
CA PRO A 192 -23.01 -1.67 0.94
C PRO A 192 -21.63 -1.04 0.79
N ILE A 193 -20.64 -1.50 1.55
CA ILE A 193 -19.25 -1.07 1.43
C ILE A 193 -18.61 -1.59 0.14
N ALA A 194 -18.97 -2.77 -0.34
CA ALA A 194 -18.52 -3.28 -1.64
C ALA A 194 -19.01 -2.43 -2.83
N ARG A 195 -19.98 -1.54 -2.61
CA ARG A 195 -20.43 -0.53 -3.57
C ARG A 195 -19.67 0.79 -3.48
N ALA A 196 -18.78 0.94 -2.51
CA ALA A 196 -17.95 2.13 -2.32
C ALA A 196 -16.83 2.37 -3.37
N PRO A 197 -16.58 1.50 -4.38
CA PRO A 197 -15.63 1.78 -5.47
C PRO A 197 -15.85 3.10 -6.20
N LEU A 198 -17.06 3.66 -6.16
CA LEU A 198 -17.33 4.99 -6.77
C LEU A 198 -16.66 6.13 -6.01
N VAL A 199 -16.53 6.01 -4.70
CA VAL A 199 -16.01 7.07 -3.82
C VAL A 199 -14.53 6.89 -3.52
N ILE A 200 -14.07 5.65 -3.37
CA ILE A 200 -12.68 5.36 -2.96
C ILE A 200 -11.64 5.93 -3.92
N PRO A 201 -11.75 5.83 -5.26
CA PRO A 201 -10.78 6.44 -6.16
C PRO A 201 -10.68 7.94 -5.98
N ILE A 202 -11.84 8.59 -5.83
CA ILE A 202 -11.92 10.04 -5.63
C ILE A 202 -11.31 10.41 -4.28
N VAL A 203 -11.57 9.61 -3.23
CA VAL A 203 -10.93 9.78 -1.93
C VAL A 203 -9.42 9.63 -2.06
N LEU A 204 -8.94 8.59 -2.71
CA LEU A 204 -7.52 8.34 -2.90
C LEU A 204 -6.86 9.42 -3.77
N GLU A 205 -7.53 9.91 -4.81
CA GLU A 205 -7.03 10.98 -5.68
C GLU A 205 -6.91 12.33 -4.95
N HIS A 206 -7.85 12.63 -4.04
CA HIS A 206 -7.93 13.93 -3.39
C HIS A 206 -7.34 13.99 -1.98
N ILE A 207 -7.12 12.85 -1.35
CA ILE A 207 -6.60 12.78 0.01
C ILE A 207 -5.20 13.43 0.13
N TRP A 208 -4.43 13.40 -0.95
CA TRP A 208 -3.11 14.05 -1.05
C TRP A 208 -3.18 15.57 -0.97
N ALA A 209 -4.26 16.13 -1.51
CA ALA A 209 -4.45 17.58 -1.56
C ALA A 209 -5.13 18.11 -0.29
N HIS A 210 -5.79 17.24 0.48
CA HIS A 210 -6.71 17.65 1.54
C HIS A 210 -6.41 16.95 2.86
N SER A 211 -6.35 17.73 3.93
CA SER A 211 -6.02 17.26 5.27
C SER A 211 -7.25 16.93 6.13
N SER A 212 -8.46 17.02 5.60
CA SER A 212 -9.69 16.74 6.36
C SER A 212 -10.76 16.07 5.52
N SER A 213 -11.61 15.27 6.17
CA SER A 213 -12.75 14.60 5.54
C SER A 213 -13.72 15.59 4.87
N ARG A 214 -13.86 16.80 5.43
CA ARG A 214 -14.72 17.85 4.84
C ARG A 214 -14.19 18.35 3.50
N GLN A 215 -12.88 18.57 3.39
CA GLN A 215 -12.25 18.99 2.14
C GLN A 215 -12.32 17.90 1.07
N VAL A 216 -12.08 16.65 1.47
CA VAL A 216 -12.26 15.50 0.57
C VAL A 216 -13.70 15.40 0.08
N TRP A 217 -14.69 15.56 0.98
CA TRP A 217 -16.11 15.56 0.59
C TRP A 217 -16.42 16.69 -0.40
N GLN A 218 -15.89 17.89 -0.19
CA GLN A 218 -16.07 19.01 -1.11
C GLN A 218 -15.50 18.70 -2.50
N ALA A 219 -14.29 18.11 -2.56
CA ALA A 219 -13.69 17.70 -3.82
C ALA A 219 -14.48 16.57 -4.51
N ILE A 220 -14.98 15.59 -3.73
CA ILE A 220 -15.88 14.54 -4.25
C ILE A 220 -17.12 15.17 -4.87
N ARG A 221 -17.76 16.10 -4.18
CA ARG A 221 -18.97 16.77 -4.64
C ARG A 221 -18.76 17.56 -5.93
N GLU A 222 -17.64 18.26 -6.05
CA GLU A 222 -17.28 19.05 -7.23
C GLU A 222 -16.94 18.19 -8.44
N LYS A 223 -16.37 17.01 -8.23
CA LYS A 223 -15.85 16.12 -9.29
C LYS A 223 -16.66 14.84 -9.51
N CYS A 224 -17.74 14.62 -8.75
CA CYS A 224 -18.51 13.37 -8.84
C CYS A 224 -19.22 13.19 -10.20
N GLU A 225 -19.49 14.25 -10.94
CA GLU A 225 -20.16 14.15 -12.26
C GLU A 225 -19.31 13.41 -13.29
N ALA A 226 -17.99 13.61 -13.32
CA ALA A 226 -17.13 12.97 -14.31
C ALA A 226 -16.99 11.45 -14.09
N PRO A 227 -16.73 10.94 -12.86
CA PRO A 227 -16.81 9.51 -12.56
C PRO A 227 -18.20 8.92 -12.85
N ILE A 228 -19.28 9.63 -12.49
CA ILE A 228 -20.64 9.16 -12.73
C ILE A 228 -20.93 9.05 -14.24
N ARG A 229 -20.47 9.99 -15.04
CA ARG A 229 -20.55 9.90 -16.50
C ARG A 229 -19.70 8.80 -17.09
N ALA A 230 -18.53 8.52 -16.49
CA ALA A 230 -17.67 7.40 -16.89
C ALA A 230 -18.31 6.03 -16.61
N TYR A 231 -19.12 5.92 -15.55
CA TYR A 231 -19.97 4.76 -15.27
C TYR A 231 -21.26 4.71 -16.11
N GLY A 232 -21.50 5.75 -16.90
CA GLY A 232 -22.48 5.98 -17.95
C GLY A 232 -23.75 5.10 -17.94
N PRO A 233 -23.82 4.06 -18.79
CA PRO A 233 -25.09 3.34 -18.97
C PRO A 233 -25.53 2.51 -17.75
N ALA A 234 -24.61 2.04 -16.93
CA ALA A 234 -24.93 1.22 -15.75
C ALA A 234 -25.53 2.06 -14.62
N LEU A 235 -24.98 3.25 -14.34
CA LEU A 235 -25.54 4.17 -13.35
C LEU A 235 -26.74 4.94 -13.88
N ALA A 236 -26.78 5.27 -15.18
CA ALA A 236 -27.93 5.93 -15.78
C ALA A 236 -29.22 5.13 -15.64
N ARG A 237 -29.12 3.77 -15.64
CA ARG A 237 -30.28 2.87 -15.39
C ARG A 237 -30.74 2.86 -13.94
N THR A 238 -29.85 3.15 -13.00
CA THR A 238 -30.16 3.16 -11.56
C THR A 238 -30.53 4.54 -11.06
N VAL A 239 -30.25 5.61 -11.85
CA VAL A 239 -30.31 6.99 -11.42
C VAL A 239 -31.04 7.83 -12.48
N ASP A 240 -32.34 7.59 -12.61
CA ASP A 240 -33.22 8.27 -13.57
C ASP A 240 -33.44 9.78 -13.29
N ARG A 241 -32.87 10.33 -12.22
CA ARG A 241 -33.14 11.72 -11.81
C ARG A 241 -31.84 12.50 -11.56
N PRO A 242 -31.75 13.77 -11.99
CA PRO A 242 -30.70 14.68 -11.57
C PRO A 242 -30.59 14.71 -10.04
N GLY A 243 -29.38 14.56 -9.52
CA GLY A 243 -29.12 14.53 -8.06
C GLY A 243 -29.20 13.17 -7.39
N ALA A 244 -29.72 12.11 -8.02
CA ALA A 244 -29.72 10.77 -7.42
C ALA A 244 -28.32 10.17 -7.37
N ALA A 245 -27.48 10.46 -8.38
CA ALA A 245 -26.08 10.09 -8.39
C ALA A 245 -25.31 10.74 -7.23
N LEU A 246 -25.54 12.02 -6.95
CA LEU A 246 -24.93 12.70 -5.81
C LEU A 246 -25.38 12.10 -4.48
N ARG A 247 -26.66 11.70 -4.35
CA ARG A 247 -27.16 11.01 -3.15
C ARG A 247 -26.45 9.66 -2.94
N LEU A 248 -26.33 8.85 -4.00
CA LEU A 248 -25.62 7.58 -3.92
C LEU A 248 -24.17 7.76 -3.43
N VAL A 249 -23.47 8.72 -3.99
CA VAL A 249 -22.10 9.06 -3.58
C VAL A 249 -22.06 9.54 -2.12
N GLN A 250 -23.06 10.34 -1.71
CA GLN A 250 -23.19 10.81 -0.32
C GLN A 250 -23.47 9.67 0.65
N GLU A 251 -24.33 8.74 0.28
CA GLU A 251 -24.62 7.55 1.08
C GLU A 251 -23.38 6.68 1.26
N GLN A 252 -22.64 6.42 0.18
CA GLN A 252 -21.38 5.66 0.25
C GLN A 252 -20.34 6.37 1.09
N TRP A 253 -20.18 7.70 0.92
CA TRP A 253 -19.24 8.48 1.75
C TRP A 253 -19.62 8.44 3.23
N THR A 254 -20.90 8.57 3.54
CA THR A 254 -21.40 8.49 4.91
C THR A 254 -21.16 7.10 5.51
N ALA A 255 -21.42 6.03 4.73
CA ALA A 255 -21.14 4.65 5.15
C ALA A 255 -19.63 4.44 5.40
N ILE A 256 -18.75 4.97 4.54
CA ILE A 256 -17.31 4.92 4.73
C ILE A 256 -16.90 5.62 6.03
N LEU A 257 -17.42 6.79 6.32
CA LEU A 257 -17.08 7.55 7.53
C LEU A 257 -17.56 6.85 8.82
N HIS A 258 -18.77 6.26 8.79
CA HIS A 258 -19.32 5.51 9.93
C HIS A 258 -18.50 4.22 10.22
N ASN A 259 -18.02 3.56 9.17
CA ASN A 259 -17.32 2.29 9.27
C ASN A 259 -15.81 2.47 8.96
N PHE A 260 -15.25 3.63 9.27
CA PHE A 260 -13.89 3.99 8.86
C PHE A 260 -12.84 2.92 9.22
N ASN A 261 -12.86 2.44 10.46
CA ASN A 261 -11.92 1.43 10.92
C ASN A 261 -12.16 0.03 10.32
N GLU A 262 -13.34 -0.22 9.75
CA GLU A 262 -13.64 -1.44 9.03
C GLU A 262 -13.22 -1.36 7.56
N VAL A 263 -13.40 -0.18 6.95
CA VAL A 263 -13.08 0.08 5.53
C VAL A 263 -11.58 0.26 5.32
N PHE A 264 -10.89 0.89 6.26
CA PHE A 264 -9.46 1.16 6.15
C PHE A 264 -8.67 0.34 7.16
N VAL A 265 -7.46 -0.07 6.76
CA VAL A 265 -6.57 -0.83 7.66
C VAL A 265 -6.09 0.07 8.78
N GLN A 266 -5.51 1.18 8.41
CA GLN A 266 -5.00 2.25 9.29
C GLN A 266 -4.60 3.44 8.43
N PRO A 267 -4.51 4.64 9.00
CA PRO A 267 -3.91 5.77 8.30
C PRO A 267 -2.47 5.46 7.95
N ARG A 268 -2.08 5.83 6.76
CA ARG A 268 -0.72 5.70 6.27
C ARG A 268 -0.06 7.06 6.19
N VAL A 269 1.14 7.13 6.68
CA VAL A 269 2.04 8.27 6.49
C VAL A 269 3.04 7.92 5.41
N PHE A 270 3.21 8.82 4.48
CA PHE A 270 4.25 8.74 3.49
C PHE A 270 5.11 10.01 3.60
N PHE A 271 6.40 9.87 3.54
CA PHE A 271 7.34 10.98 3.51
C PHE A 271 8.50 10.64 2.57
N ASP A 272 9.22 11.66 2.13
CA ASP A 272 10.38 11.49 1.26
C ASP A 272 11.57 10.91 2.02
N TRP A 273 11.64 9.59 2.07
CA TRP A 273 12.72 8.86 2.75
C TRP A 273 14.06 8.91 2.01
N THR A 274 14.11 9.37 0.75
CA THR A 274 15.37 9.56 0.03
C THR A 274 16.24 10.64 0.67
N ARG A 275 15.65 11.43 1.58
CA ARG A 275 16.35 12.44 2.39
C ARG A 275 17.02 11.88 3.65
N LEU A 276 16.72 10.65 4.01
CA LEU A 276 17.38 10.00 5.13
C LEU A 276 18.77 9.52 4.71
N ARG A 277 19.75 9.83 5.55
CA ARG A 277 21.11 9.32 5.39
C ARG A 277 21.26 8.03 6.19
N ASN A 278 22.09 7.10 5.68
CA ASN A 278 22.35 5.80 6.33
C ASN A 278 21.09 4.94 6.53
N ALA A 279 20.10 5.08 5.67
CA ALA A 279 18.94 4.21 5.61
C ALA A 279 18.98 3.33 4.35
N MET A 280 18.29 2.21 4.40
CA MET A 280 18.11 1.31 3.27
C MET A 280 16.69 0.74 3.26
N PHE A 281 16.18 0.45 2.08
CA PHE A 281 14.95 -0.30 1.88
C PHE A 281 15.28 -1.77 1.58
N LEU A 282 14.68 -2.67 2.33
CA LEU A 282 14.86 -4.11 2.21
C LEU A 282 13.50 -4.80 2.12
N SER A 283 13.37 -5.78 1.24
CA SER A 283 12.19 -6.64 1.16
C SER A 283 12.58 -8.09 1.33
N PHE A 284 11.77 -8.82 2.10
CA PHE A 284 11.95 -10.23 2.39
C PHE A 284 10.68 -11.00 2.07
N VAL A 285 10.79 -12.08 1.31
CA VAL A 285 9.71 -13.06 1.15
C VAL A 285 10.04 -14.28 1.97
N LEU A 286 9.18 -14.57 2.95
CA LEU A 286 9.39 -15.62 3.96
C LEU A 286 8.30 -16.69 3.91
N LYS A 287 8.68 -17.92 4.34
CA LYS A 287 7.77 -19.03 4.63
C LYS A 287 7.95 -19.45 6.10
N PRO A 288 7.31 -18.81 7.07
CA PRO A 288 7.59 -19.00 8.48
C PRO A 288 7.06 -20.29 9.12
N GLY A 289 6.31 -21.10 8.38
CA GLY A 289 5.76 -22.38 8.88
C GLY A 289 4.49 -22.25 9.72
N SER A 290 4.19 -21.08 10.32
CA SER A 290 2.96 -20.81 11.07
C SER A 290 2.55 -19.36 10.99
N VAL A 291 1.27 -19.06 11.32
CA VAL A 291 0.75 -17.68 11.40
C VAL A 291 1.44 -16.91 12.53
N GLU A 292 1.68 -17.56 13.65
CA GLU A 292 2.40 -16.99 14.79
C GLU A 292 3.83 -16.63 14.40
N GLY A 293 4.51 -17.49 13.65
CA GLY A 293 5.84 -17.19 13.10
C GLY A 293 5.86 -16.02 12.13
N MET A 294 4.79 -15.83 11.32
CA MET A 294 4.64 -14.64 10.48
C MET A 294 4.51 -13.36 11.32
N ILE A 295 3.67 -13.40 12.35
CA ILE A 295 3.45 -12.27 13.26
C ILE A 295 4.77 -11.92 13.97
N GLU A 296 5.45 -12.91 14.52
CA GLU A 296 6.71 -12.69 15.24
C GLU A 296 7.79 -12.10 14.32
N ALA A 297 7.94 -12.62 13.10
CA ALA A 297 8.87 -12.08 12.12
C ALA A 297 8.58 -10.60 11.81
N ALA A 298 7.32 -10.23 11.63
CA ALA A 298 6.93 -8.84 11.36
C ALA A 298 7.21 -7.92 12.55
N ILE A 299 6.93 -8.37 13.78
CA ILE A 299 7.21 -7.59 15.00
C ILE A 299 8.71 -7.39 15.16
N ARG A 300 9.51 -8.48 15.11
CA ARG A 300 10.97 -8.41 15.24
C ARG A 300 11.61 -7.52 14.16
N ALA A 301 11.12 -7.59 12.94
CA ALA A 301 11.58 -6.70 11.86
C ALA A 301 11.24 -5.25 12.16
N SER A 302 10.04 -4.96 12.67
CA SER A 302 9.61 -3.60 13.00
C SER A 302 10.40 -2.97 14.13
N GLU A 303 10.94 -3.76 15.06
CA GLU A 303 11.83 -3.27 16.13
C GLU A 303 13.20 -2.77 15.60
N LYS A 304 13.57 -3.15 14.38
CA LYS A 304 14.83 -2.82 13.71
C LYS A 304 14.68 -1.77 12.62
N ALA A 305 13.45 -1.36 12.30
CA ALA A 305 13.14 -0.53 11.17
C ALA A 305 12.34 0.73 11.55
N ILE A 306 12.57 1.81 10.82
CA ILE A 306 11.80 3.05 10.89
C ILE A 306 10.37 2.81 10.42
N TYR A 307 10.25 2.03 9.35
CA TYR A 307 8.99 1.65 8.73
C TYR A 307 9.03 0.18 8.35
N THR A 308 7.92 -0.49 8.57
CA THR A 308 7.71 -1.87 8.12
C THR A 308 6.36 -2.01 7.46
N SER A 309 6.35 -2.53 6.23
CA SER A 309 5.16 -3.03 5.55
C SER A 309 5.13 -4.55 5.67
N PHE A 310 4.00 -5.08 6.08
CA PHE A 310 3.81 -6.51 6.27
C PHE A 310 2.59 -6.99 5.47
N LYS A 311 2.81 -7.96 4.60
CA LYS A 311 1.81 -8.57 3.72
C LYS A 311 1.74 -10.07 3.99
N PRO A 312 0.86 -10.53 4.88
CA PRO A 312 0.66 -11.95 5.17
C PRO A 312 -0.10 -12.64 4.05
N GLY A 313 0.34 -13.82 3.64
CA GLY A 313 -0.37 -14.64 2.66
C GLY A 313 -1.69 -15.18 3.18
N ALA A 314 -2.65 -15.35 2.27
CA ALA A 314 -3.99 -15.87 2.55
C ALA A 314 -4.09 -17.40 2.38
N GLY A 315 -3.09 -18.05 1.77
CA GLY A 315 -3.07 -19.49 1.50
C GLY A 315 -2.85 -20.36 2.74
N HIS A 316 -2.94 -21.67 2.56
CA HIS A 316 -2.70 -22.67 3.61
C HIS A 316 -1.25 -22.69 4.10
N GLU A 317 -0.31 -22.45 3.21
CA GLU A 317 1.09 -22.31 3.58
C GLU A 317 1.35 -20.90 4.13
N PRO A 318 1.80 -20.79 5.39
CA PRO A 318 2.18 -19.50 5.97
C PRO A 318 3.32 -18.88 5.17
N ARG A 319 3.00 -17.77 4.52
CA ARG A 319 3.91 -17.00 3.69
C ARG A 319 3.68 -15.52 3.93
N CYS A 320 4.74 -14.73 3.90
CA CYS A 320 4.59 -13.29 4.01
C CYS A 320 5.70 -12.54 3.27
N MET A 321 5.41 -11.30 2.93
CA MET A 321 6.40 -10.33 2.51
C MET A 321 6.51 -9.24 3.58
N ILE A 322 7.75 -8.93 3.95
CA ILE A 322 8.09 -7.85 4.88
C ILE A 322 8.99 -6.88 4.14
N THR A 323 8.61 -5.62 4.12
CA THR A 323 9.44 -4.53 3.56
C THR A 323 9.80 -3.57 4.67
N CYS A 324 11.07 -3.28 4.84
CA CYS A 324 11.62 -2.44 5.88
C CYS A 324 12.39 -1.25 5.32
N LEU A 325 12.13 -0.05 5.84
CA LEU A 325 13.08 1.07 5.79
C LEU A 325 13.87 1.06 7.10
N ALA A 326 15.14 0.75 7.05
CA ALA A 326 15.95 0.56 8.25
C ALA A 326 17.29 1.29 8.18
N PRO A 327 17.90 1.65 9.32
CA PRO A 327 19.28 2.09 9.35
C PRO A 327 20.24 1.01 8.80
N ASN A 328 21.29 1.42 8.11
CA ASN A 328 22.26 0.51 7.50
C ASN A 328 22.88 -0.47 8.51
N ASN A 329 23.08 -0.04 9.76
CA ASN A 329 23.61 -0.89 10.83
C ASN A 329 22.61 -1.95 11.33
N GLN A 330 21.35 -1.92 10.89
CA GLN A 330 20.34 -2.93 11.21
C GLN A 330 20.22 -4.02 10.13
N LEU A 331 21.04 -4.00 9.09
CA LEU A 331 21.02 -5.03 8.04
C LEU A 331 21.24 -6.44 8.62
N VAL A 332 22.31 -6.64 9.40
CA VAL A 332 22.61 -7.95 9.97
C VAL A 332 21.53 -8.40 10.94
N PRO A 333 21.07 -7.59 11.91
CA PRO A 333 19.92 -7.94 12.76
C PRO A 333 18.65 -8.31 11.98
N LEU A 334 18.34 -7.62 10.88
CA LEU A 334 17.19 -7.95 10.02
C LEU A 334 17.38 -9.31 9.31
N LEU A 335 18.57 -9.59 8.79
CA LEU A 335 18.90 -10.89 8.18
C LEU A 335 18.80 -12.04 9.20
N GLU A 336 19.15 -11.80 10.46
CA GLU A 336 18.99 -12.78 11.55
C GLU A 336 17.51 -13.06 11.82
N VAL A 337 16.64 -12.02 11.83
CA VAL A 337 15.19 -12.20 11.92
C VAL A 337 14.67 -13.06 10.77
N VAL A 338 15.10 -12.75 9.54
CA VAL A 338 14.70 -13.50 8.33
C VAL A 338 15.11 -14.96 8.45
N ARG A 339 16.37 -15.25 8.78
CA ARG A 339 16.91 -16.61 8.95
C ARG A 339 16.22 -17.36 10.09
N GLY A 340 15.97 -16.69 11.20
CA GLY A 340 15.34 -17.28 12.40
C GLY A 340 13.88 -17.72 12.16
N HIS A 341 13.17 -17.09 11.24
CA HIS A 341 11.76 -17.35 10.99
C HIS A 341 11.47 -18.08 9.67
N HIS A 342 12.41 -18.12 8.74
CA HIS A 342 12.21 -18.85 7.48
C HIS A 342 12.34 -20.38 7.71
N ARG A 343 11.36 -21.14 7.21
CA ARG A 343 11.29 -22.62 7.30
C ARG A 343 11.14 -23.28 5.92
N GLY A 344 11.16 -22.48 4.83
CA GLY A 344 11.13 -23.00 3.47
C GLY A 344 12.39 -23.80 3.13
N ARG A 345 12.29 -24.71 2.16
CA ARG A 345 13.43 -25.48 1.64
C ARG A 345 14.38 -24.57 0.85
N ASP A 346 13.81 -23.66 0.07
CA ASP A 346 14.55 -22.67 -0.69
C ASP A 346 14.96 -21.50 0.22
N PRO A 347 16.07 -20.82 -0.02
CA PRO A 347 16.46 -19.65 0.76
C PRO A 347 15.39 -18.54 0.68
N PRO A 348 15.25 -17.70 1.72
CA PRO A 348 14.37 -16.56 1.66
C PRO A 348 14.81 -15.61 0.56
N LEU A 349 13.85 -15.05 -0.19
CA LEU A 349 14.15 -13.98 -1.12
C LEU A 349 14.46 -12.70 -0.34
N VAL A 350 15.63 -12.13 -0.57
CA VAL A 350 16.06 -10.86 0.03
C VAL A 350 16.35 -9.88 -1.10
N SER A 351 15.70 -8.73 -1.09
CA SER A 351 15.93 -7.67 -2.06
C SER A 351 16.36 -6.39 -1.36
N VAL A 352 17.39 -5.74 -1.92
CA VAL A 352 17.77 -4.37 -1.58
C VAL A 352 17.13 -3.47 -2.63
N GLN A 353 16.35 -2.48 -2.20
CA GLN A 353 15.59 -1.63 -3.11
C GLN A 353 16.39 -0.41 -3.52
N ASP A 354 16.15 0.03 -4.76
CA ASP A 354 16.51 1.38 -5.22
C ASP A 354 15.47 2.36 -4.66
N GLU A 355 15.86 3.10 -3.64
CA GLU A 355 14.98 4.03 -2.93
C GLU A 355 14.43 5.12 -3.85
N LYS A 356 15.28 5.64 -4.74
CA LYS A 356 14.89 6.70 -5.65
C LYS A 356 13.91 6.20 -6.71
N ALA A 357 14.20 5.06 -7.34
CA ALA A 357 13.30 4.47 -8.32
C ALA A 357 11.96 4.08 -7.69
N THR A 358 11.98 3.49 -6.50
CA THR A 358 10.78 3.14 -5.73
C THR A 358 9.95 4.39 -5.39
N PHE A 359 10.61 5.47 -4.94
CA PHE A 359 9.93 6.72 -4.61
C PHE A 359 9.33 7.40 -5.85
N GLU A 360 10.06 7.46 -6.96
CA GLU A 360 9.55 8.04 -8.23
C GLU A 360 8.35 7.26 -8.77
N LEU A 361 8.38 5.93 -8.72
CA LEU A 361 7.27 5.09 -9.13
C LEU A 361 6.07 5.26 -8.20
N PHE A 362 6.30 5.40 -6.91
CA PHE A 362 5.25 5.67 -5.95
C PHE A 362 4.54 7.00 -6.24
N GLN A 363 5.27 8.07 -6.52
CA GLN A 363 4.68 9.36 -6.86
C GLN A 363 3.89 9.34 -8.17
N LYS A 364 4.35 8.60 -9.19
CA LYS A 364 3.74 8.56 -10.52
C LYS A 364 2.56 7.59 -10.63
N ALA A 365 2.48 6.61 -9.75
CA ALA A 365 1.64 5.44 -9.93
C ALA A 365 0.62 5.25 -8.81
N PHE A 366 0.04 6.33 -8.31
CA PHE A 366 -0.97 6.25 -7.26
C PHE A 366 -2.23 5.55 -7.75
N CYS A 367 -2.51 4.39 -7.24
CA CYS A 367 -3.62 3.48 -7.53
C CYS A 367 -4.05 3.40 -9.01
N ARG A 368 -3.59 2.37 -9.71
CA ARG A 368 -3.89 2.13 -11.14
C ARG A 368 -5.11 1.24 -11.36
N VAL A 369 -5.92 1.03 -10.33
CA VAL A 369 -7.16 0.28 -10.51
C VAL A 369 -8.09 1.09 -11.39
N ASP A 370 -8.48 0.53 -12.53
CA ASP A 370 -9.48 1.16 -13.40
C ASP A 370 -10.88 0.90 -12.86
N TRP A 371 -11.40 1.85 -12.12
CA TRP A 371 -12.70 1.80 -11.48
C TRP A 371 -13.87 1.70 -12.46
N ARG A 372 -13.65 2.00 -13.75
CA ARG A 372 -14.66 1.82 -14.81
C ARG A 372 -14.97 0.35 -15.09
N LEU A 373 -14.10 -0.55 -14.62
CA LEU A 373 -14.33 -1.98 -14.71
C LEU A 373 -15.28 -2.53 -13.64
N PHE A 374 -15.63 -1.72 -12.64
CA PHE A 374 -16.65 -2.08 -11.65
C PHE A 374 -18.04 -1.82 -12.20
N ASP A 375 -18.90 -2.84 -12.15
CA ASP A 375 -20.33 -2.69 -12.43
C ASP A 375 -21.08 -2.50 -11.10
N PRO A 376 -21.59 -1.29 -10.82
CA PRO A 376 -22.29 -1.02 -9.57
C PRO A 376 -23.67 -1.68 -9.48
N VAL A 377 -24.25 -2.16 -10.59
CA VAL A 377 -25.54 -2.84 -10.61
C VAL A 377 -25.41 -4.28 -10.13
N SER A 378 -24.44 -5.01 -10.70
CA SER A 378 -24.16 -6.39 -10.31
C SER A 378 -23.20 -6.48 -9.12
N ALA A 379 -22.64 -5.35 -8.65
CA ALA A 379 -21.59 -5.27 -7.64
C ALA A 379 -20.39 -6.18 -8.00
N SER A 380 -20.02 -6.23 -9.27
CA SER A 380 -18.96 -7.10 -9.79
C SER A 380 -17.92 -6.33 -10.60
N TRP A 381 -16.75 -6.94 -10.73
CA TRP A 381 -15.63 -6.42 -11.52
C TRP A 381 -15.52 -7.16 -12.84
N ARG A 382 -15.26 -6.43 -13.92
CA ARG A 382 -14.92 -7.02 -15.22
C ARG A 382 -13.42 -7.24 -15.30
N PHE A 383 -13.02 -8.44 -15.77
CA PHE A 383 -11.63 -8.80 -16.00
C PHE A 383 -11.54 -9.46 -17.39
N ASP A 384 -10.76 -8.87 -18.28
CA ASP A 384 -10.58 -9.36 -19.66
C ASP A 384 -9.22 -10.09 -19.75
N GLY A 385 -9.16 -11.32 -19.23
CA GLY A 385 -7.94 -12.11 -19.17
C GLY A 385 -7.30 -12.32 -20.54
N ASP A 386 -8.09 -12.73 -21.52
CA ASP A 386 -7.62 -12.95 -22.90
C ASP A 386 -7.07 -11.68 -23.54
N GLY A 387 -7.78 -10.56 -23.39
CA GLY A 387 -7.33 -9.26 -23.92
C GLY A 387 -6.06 -8.77 -23.26
N TYR A 388 -5.83 -9.08 -21.98
CA TYR A 388 -4.56 -8.75 -21.30
C TYR A 388 -3.42 -9.62 -21.82
N VAL A 389 -3.65 -10.92 -22.03
CA VAL A 389 -2.66 -11.84 -22.59
C VAL A 389 -2.30 -11.45 -24.04
N GLU A 390 -3.26 -11.06 -24.86
CA GLU A 390 -2.96 -10.58 -26.23
C GLU A 390 -2.11 -9.32 -26.23
N ARG A 391 -2.40 -8.37 -25.35
CA ARG A 391 -1.55 -7.16 -25.18
C ARG A 391 -0.13 -7.51 -24.72
N LEU A 392 -0.01 -8.52 -23.86
CA LEU A 392 1.28 -9.00 -23.37
C LEU A 392 2.11 -9.62 -24.52
N LYS A 393 1.48 -10.40 -25.40
CA LYS A 393 2.14 -10.95 -26.60
C LYS A 393 2.69 -9.86 -27.51
N GLY A 394 2.01 -8.71 -27.58
CA GLY A 394 2.49 -7.52 -28.32
C GLY A 394 3.76 -6.87 -27.73
N LEU A 395 4.11 -7.17 -26.48
CA LEU A 395 5.35 -6.69 -25.85
C LEU A 395 6.57 -7.57 -26.14
N ARG A 396 6.40 -8.70 -26.81
CA ARG A 396 7.51 -9.61 -27.14
C ARG A 396 8.59 -8.85 -27.91
N PRO A 397 9.87 -8.95 -27.51
CA PRO A 397 10.96 -8.33 -28.26
C PRO A 397 10.95 -8.83 -29.70
N SER A 398 11.11 -7.93 -30.66
CA SER A 398 11.32 -8.35 -32.04
C SER A 398 12.59 -9.22 -32.12
N SER A 399 12.60 -10.21 -33.02
CA SER A 399 13.76 -11.12 -33.22
C SER A 399 15.08 -10.36 -33.44
N ASP A 400 15.00 -9.13 -33.96
CA ASP A 400 16.15 -8.25 -34.19
C ASP A 400 16.68 -7.56 -32.91
N GLU A 401 15.83 -7.26 -31.94
CA GLU A 401 16.25 -6.75 -30.63
C GLU A 401 16.93 -7.84 -29.79
N ALA A 402 16.45 -9.06 -29.88
CA ALA A 402 17.06 -10.23 -29.21
C ALA A 402 18.47 -10.52 -29.74
N ARG A 403 18.70 -10.36 -31.07
CA ARG A 403 20.01 -10.56 -31.70
C ARG A 403 21.02 -9.45 -31.42
N ARG A 404 20.59 -8.24 -31.09
CA ARG A 404 21.51 -7.10 -30.77
C ARG A 404 22.00 -7.12 -29.32
N LYS A 405 21.40 -7.91 -28.43
CA LYS A 405 21.77 -8.03 -27.01
C LYS A 405 22.48 -9.34 -26.66
N ALA A 406 22.56 -10.28 -27.57
CA ALA A 406 23.39 -11.47 -27.49
C ALA A 406 24.76 -11.22 -28.15
#